data_461ba99f0dba355927747b07fb31f712
#
_entry.id   461ba99f0dba355927747b07fb31f712
#
_cell.length_a   1.000
_cell.length_b   1.000
_cell.length_c   1.000
_cell.angle_alpha   90.00
_cell.angle_beta   90.00
_cell.angle_gamma   90.00
#
_symmetry.space_group_name_H-M   'P 1'
#
loop_
_entity.id
_entity.type
_entity.pdbx_description
1 polymer ?
#
loop_
_entity_poly.entity_id
_entity_poly.type
_entity_poly.pdbx_seq_one_letter_code
_entity_poly.pdbx_strand_id
1 'polypeptide(L)'
;QADAGGPAWAASQLATMEVVDPYTVATLARASCEQGQVAQVVCTLEQKAAFEGEAVARLQGLPPETSAEELKFTKDTAELVFQVKTSDKTPVGNHKTPFVEMVVIVAGEPVTMRGGGTELQVAAPTAPPPPPPSPAPDAAAAPAPPAPPPPEKPLSRLEKLRLQGKSSPQAK
;
A
#
# COMPACT_ATOMS: atom_id res chain seq x y z
N GLN A 1 15.40 64.87 23.89
CA GLN A 1 16.22 64.80 22.66
C GLN A 1 15.90 63.49 22.03
N ALA A 2 15.36 63.57 20.84
CA ALA A 2 15.01 62.40 20.07
C ALA A 2 16.28 61.62 19.69
N ASP A 3 16.39 60.43 20.18
CA ASP A 3 17.41 59.49 19.78
C ASP A 3 17.10 59.06 18.34
N ALA A 4 18.00 59.37 17.43
CA ALA A 4 17.86 58.97 16.04
C ALA A 4 18.03 57.47 16.00
N GLY A 5 16.93 56.73 15.96
CA GLY A 5 16.90 55.26 15.86
C GLY A 5 17.55 54.80 14.57
N GLY A 6 18.85 54.60 14.59
CA GLY A 6 19.56 53.86 13.56
C GLY A 6 19.35 52.36 13.72
N PRO A 7 19.64 51.56 12.68
CA PRO A 7 19.54 50.10 12.76
C PRO A 7 20.48 49.59 13.86
N ALA A 8 19.90 48.93 14.86
CA ALA A 8 20.66 48.26 15.90
C ALA A 8 21.01 46.85 15.42
N TRP A 9 22.31 46.55 15.40
CA TRP A 9 22.83 45.21 15.10
C TRP A 9 22.99 44.46 16.42
N ALA A 10 22.25 43.35 16.54
CA ALA A 10 22.45 42.42 17.65
C ALA A 10 23.07 41.12 17.09
N ALA A 11 24.19 40.70 17.66
CA ALA A 11 24.80 39.42 17.36
C ALA A 11 24.60 38.48 18.56
N SER A 12 24.17 37.29 18.29
CA SER A 12 24.17 36.19 19.28
C SER A 12 25.57 35.57 19.36
N GLN A 13 25.83 34.85 20.43
CA GLN A 13 27.06 34.05 20.53
C GLN A 13 27.04 32.96 19.47
N LEU A 14 28.24 32.62 18.95
CA LEU A 14 28.41 31.47 18.05
C LEU A 14 28.13 30.19 18.84
N ALA A 15 27.28 29.34 18.30
CA ALA A 15 27.06 27.99 18.80
C ALA A 15 27.77 27.00 17.90
N THR A 16 28.43 26.02 18.48
CA THR A 16 28.97 24.87 17.74
C THR A 16 27.81 23.92 17.41
N MET A 17 27.66 23.62 16.14
CA MET A 17 26.69 22.61 15.69
C MET A 17 27.48 21.39 15.20
N GLU A 18 27.19 20.24 15.77
CA GLU A 18 27.73 18.96 15.33
C GLU A 18 26.71 18.29 14.40
N VAL A 19 27.14 17.91 13.20
CA VAL A 19 26.34 17.16 12.26
C VAL A 19 26.73 15.70 12.36
N VAL A 20 25.80 14.87 12.79
CA VAL A 20 25.99 13.42 12.96
C VAL A 20 25.10 12.66 11.97
N ASP A 21 25.49 11.43 11.65
CA ASP A 21 24.67 10.53 10.86
C ASP A 21 23.36 10.17 11.59
N PRO A 22 22.27 9.89 10.87
CA PRO A 22 21.02 9.49 11.49
C PRO A 22 21.18 8.14 12.23
N TYR A 23 20.57 8.01 13.41
CA TYR A 23 20.59 6.77 14.19
C TYR A 23 19.91 5.61 13.47
N THR A 24 18.84 5.91 12.73
CA THR A 24 18.06 4.93 11.99
C THR A 24 17.64 5.51 10.66
N VAL A 25 17.77 4.74 9.60
CA VAL A 25 17.27 5.06 8.27
C VAL A 25 16.02 4.21 8.01
N ALA A 26 14.94 4.87 7.64
CA ALA A 26 13.67 4.21 7.31
C ALA A 26 13.45 4.18 5.80
N THR A 27 12.92 3.08 5.30
CA THR A 27 12.46 2.92 3.93
C THR A 27 11.04 2.41 3.94
N LEU A 28 10.11 3.15 3.33
CA LEU A 28 8.70 2.77 3.23
C LEU A 28 8.43 2.06 1.91
N ALA A 29 7.72 0.94 1.98
CA ALA A 29 7.19 0.28 0.80
C ALA A 29 5.96 1.02 0.26
N ARG A 30 5.70 0.89 -1.04
CA ARG A 30 4.46 1.38 -1.64
C ARG A 30 3.29 0.56 -1.11
N ALA A 31 2.16 1.24 -0.90
CA ALA A 31 0.94 0.60 -0.47
C ALA A 31 -0.26 1.05 -1.31
N SER A 32 -1.26 0.18 -1.41
CA SER A 32 -2.52 0.48 -2.07
C SER A 32 -3.68 -0.07 -1.26
N CYS A 33 -4.80 0.64 -1.29
CA CYS A 33 -6.05 0.22 -0.69
C CYS A 33 -7.24 0.82 -1.45
N GLU A 34 -8.43 0.33 -1.17
CA GLU A 34 -9.68 0.98 -1.57
C GLU A 34 -10.13 1.95 -0.47
N GLN A 35 -10.94 2.95 -0.85
CA GLN A 35 -11.59 3.84 0.13
C GLN A 35 -12.37 3.03 1.18
N GLY A 36 -12.30 3.46 2.44
CA GLY A 36 -12.94 2.77 3.56
C GLY A 36 -12.23 1.50 4.03
N GLN A 37 -11.08 1.15 3.43
CA GLN A 37 -10.29 -0.01 3.80
C GLN A 37 -9.03 0.37 4.57
N VAL A 38 -8.34 -0.63 5.09
CA VAL A 38 -7.06 -0.45 5.80
C VAL A 38 -5.92 -0.82 4.86
N ALA A 39 -5.02 0.12 4.62
CA ALA A 39 -3.76 -0.13 3.93
C ALA A 39 -2.69 -0.57 4.94
N GLN A 40 -1.84 -1.51 4.56
CA GLN A 40 -0.64 -1.86 5.30
C GLN A 40 0.57 -1.23 4.61
N VAL A 41 1.28 -0.36 5.33
CA VAL A 41 2.50 0.29 4.86
C VAL A 41 3.67 -0.32 5.63
N VAL A 42 4.50 -1.07 4.92
CA VAL A 42 5.70 -1.70 5.50
C VAL A 42 6.82 -0.68 5.53
N CYS A 43 7.45 -0.53 6.69
CA CYS A 43 8.60 0.32 6.92
C CYS A 43 9.80 -0.55 7.34
N THR A 44 10.81 -0.64 6.50
CA THR A 44 12.07 -1.30 6.83
C THR A 44 12.99 -0.31 7.51
N LEU A 45 13.56 -0.69 8.64
CA LEU A 45 14.47 0.11 9.46
C LEU A 45 15.90 -0.43 9.33
N GLU A 46 16.83 0.46 9.01
CA GLU A 46 18.25 0.17 9.02
C GLU A 46 18.90 0.96 10.15
N GLN A 47 19.44 0.26 11.14
CA GLN A 47 20.14 0.88 12.26
C GLN A 47 21.54 1.31 11.81
N LYS A 48 21.87 2.59 11.96
CA LYS A 48 23.20 3.15 11.64
C LYS A 48 24.03 3.41 12.91
N ALA A 49 23.36 3.81 13.97
CA ALA A 49 23.98 4.02 15.27
C ALA A 49 23.10 3.46 16.39
N ALA A 50 23.71 3.04 17.48
CA ALA A 50 22.98 2.53 18.63
C ALA A 50 22.27 3.67 19.37
N PHE A 51 21.04 3.43 19.80
CA PHE A 51 20.29 4.24 20.74
C PHE A 51 19.76 3.34 21.86
N GLU A 52 19.41 3.94 22.99
CA GLU A 52 18.93 3.19 24.15
C GLU A 52 17.41 3.33 24.29
N GLY A 53 16.77 2.25 24.77
CA GLY A 53 15.35 2.25 25.09
C GLY A 53 14.44 2.08 23.88
N GLU A 54 13.20 2.57 24.04
CA GLU A 54 12.17 2.55 23.01
C GLU A 54 12.16 3.87 22.22
N ALA A 55 12.01 3.74 20.94
CA ALA A 55 11.76 4.84 20.01
C ALA A 55 10.32 4.79 19.49
N VAL A 56 9.83 5.90 18.98
CA VAL A 56 8.49 6.02 18.42
C VAL A 56 8.56 6.38 16.96
N ALA A 57 7.81 5.67 16.14
CA ALA A 57 7.64 5.95 14.71
C ALA A 57 6.20 6.38 14.42
N ARG A 58 6.03 7.45 13.65
CA ARG A 58 4.76 8.01 13.22
C ARG A 58 4.76 8.16 11.71
N LEU A 59 3.67 7.78 11.08
CA LEU A 59 3.48 8.03 9.66
C LEU A 59 2.84 9.41 9.47
N GLN A 60 3.53 10.29 8.74
CA GLN A 60 3.14 11.66 8.48
C GLN A 60 2.86 11.90 6.99
N GLY A 61 2.22 13.03 6.66
CA GLY A 61 1.94 13.38 5.26
C GLY A 61 0.85 12.53 4.62
N LEU A 62 0.03 11.86 5.41
CA LEU A 62 -1.11 11.10 4.94
C LEU A 62 -2.17 12.00 4.29
N PRO A 63 -2.94 11.51 3.31
CA PRO A 63 -4.07 12.25 2.76
C PRO A 63 -5.13 12.56 3.81
N PRO A 64 -5.97 13.58 3.60
CA PRO A 64 -7.07 13.89 4.51
C PRO A 64 -8.00 12.69 4.69
N GLU A 65 -8.66 12.64 5.85
CA GLU A 65 -9.57 11.54 6.22
C GLU A 65 -8.88 10.16 6.30
N THR A 66 -7.58 10.15 6.59
CA THR A 66 -6.82 8.94 6.91
C THR A 66 -6.12 9.06 8.25
N SER A 67 -5.91 7.93 8.92
CA SER A 67 -5.18 7.87 10.18
C SER A 67 -4.28 6.65 10.25
N ALA A 68 -3.15 6.80 10.92
CA ALA A 68 -2.27 5.70 11.26
C ALA A 68 -1.90 5.78 12.75
N GLU A 69 -1.72 4.63 13.37
CA GLU A 69 -1.30 4.55 14.75
C GLU A 69 0.21 4.71 14.87
N GLU A 70 0.65 5.24 16.02
CA GLU A 70 2.07 5.30 16.36
C GLU A 70 2.59 3.90 16.70
N LEU A 71 3.79 3.59 16.26
CA LEU A 71 4.43 2.31 16.55
C LEU A 71 5.70 2.55 17.35
N LYS A 72 5.92 1.72 18.35
CA LYS A 72 7.16 1.69 19.10
C LYS A 72 8.14 0.72 18.46
N PHE A 73 9.42 1.06 18.51
CA PHE A 73 10.47 0.20 18.03
C PHE A 73 11.73 0.31 18.90
N THR A 74 12.58 -0.66 18.78
CA THR A 74 13.88 -0.72 19.47
C THR A 74 15.00 -0.88 18.44
N LYS A 75 16.24 -0.82 18.91
CA LYS A 75 17.43 -1.03 18.06
C LYS A 75 17.42 -2.38 17.30
N ASP A 76 16.72 -3.38 17.80
CA ASP A 76 16.66 -4.72 17.20
C ASP A 76 15.47 -4.88 16.24
N THR A 77 14.63 -3.86 16.08
CA THR A 77 13.48 -3.87 15.20
C THR A 77 13.93 -3.58 13.78
N ALA A 78 13.74 -4.52 12.87
CA ALA A 78 14.09 -4.38 11.46
C ALA A 78 12.92 -3.90 10.58
N GLU A 79 11.68 -4.13 11.02
CA GLU A 79 10.49 -3.83 10.23
C GLU A 79 9.33 -3.37 11.12
N LEU A 80 8.56 -2.41 10.62
CA LEU A 80 7.32 -1.94 11.21
C LEU A 80 6.21 -2.00 10.15
N VAL A 81 5.01 -2.36 10.56
CA VAL A 81 3.83 -2.39 9.67
C VAL A 81 2.80 -1.38 10.18
N PHE A 82 2.68 -0.26 9.48
CA PHE A 82 1.68 0.75 9.78
C PHE A 82 0.33 0.37 9.17
N GLN A 83 -0.71 0.39 9.97
CA GLN A 83 -2.08 0.25 9.50
C GLN A 83 -2.67 1.63 9.25
N VAL A 84 -2.82 1.98 7.99
CA VAL A 84 -3.42 3.24 7.56
C VAL A 84 -4.90 3.00 7.31
N LYS A 85 -5.74 3.56 8.18
CA LYS A 85 -7.21 3.51 8.04
C LYS A 85 -7.64 4.62 7.11
N THR A 86 -8.36 4.28 6.05
CA THR A 86 -8.96 5.23 5.12
C THR A 86 -10.47 5.32 5.36
N SER A 87 -11.07 6.45 5.02
CA SER A 87 -12.53 6.63 5.05
C SER A 87 -13.11 6.66 3.63
N ASP A 88 -14.42 6.58 3.51
CA ASP A 88 -15.14 6.72 2.23
C ASP A 88 -14.96 8.11 1.58
N LYS A 89 -14.44 9.08 2.34
CA LYS A 89 -14.16 10.45 1.90
C LYS A 89 -12.70 10.69 1.56
N THR A 90 -11.82 9.71 1.79
CA THR A 90 -10.40 9.82 1.46
C THR A 90 -10.25 10.08 -0.05
N PRO A 91 -9.48 11.08 -0.49
CA PRO A 91 -9.30 11.35 -1.91
C PRO A 91 -8.70 10.15 -2.65
N VAL A 92 -9.33 9.75 -3.75
CA VAL A 92 -8.83 8.73 -4.66
C VAL A 92 -7.63 9.27 -5.42
N GLY A 93 -6.59 8.49 -5.57
CA GLY A 93 -5.40 8.86 -6.33
C GLY A 93 -4.10 8.37 -5.71
N ASN A 94 -2.99 8.86 -6.25
CA ASN A 94 -1.65 8.56 -5.77
C ASN A 94 -1.15 9.69 -4.89
N HIS A 95 -0.92 9.41 -3.61
CA HIS A 95 -0.41 10.33 -2.62
C HIS A 95 1.07 10.03 -2.38
N LYS A 96 1.95 10.97 -2.77
CA LYS A 96 3.42 10.85 -2.68
C LYS A 96 4.01 11.57 -1.47
N THR A 97 3.17 12.05 -0.59
CA THR A 97 3.55 12.83 0.59
C THR A 97 3.81 12.02 1.86
N PRO A 98 3.39 10.74 2.00
CA PRO A 98 3.65 10.00 3.22
C PRO A 98 5.14 9.79 3.46
N PHE A 99 5.57 10.02 4.69
CA PHE A 99 6.91 9.75 5.19
C PHE A 99 6.83 9.32 6.67
N VAL A 100 7.88 8.69 7.17
CA VAL A 100 7.95 8.33 8.58
C VAL A 100 8.75 9.36 9.36
N GLU A 101 8.22 9.77 10.50
CA GLU A 101 8.91 10.54 11.51
C GLU A 101 9.23 9.62 12.68
N MET A 102 10.50 9.59 13.08
CA MET A 102 10.99 8.75 14.16
C MET A 102 11.57 9.64 15.26
N VAL A 103 11.25 9.31 16.51
CA VAL A 103 11.79 9.98 17.69
C VAL A 103 12.54 8.95 18.52
N VAL A 104 13.83 9.12 18.65
CA VAL A 104 14.71 8.32 19.53
C VAL A 104 15.16 9.16 20.72
N ILE A 105 15.41 8.53 21.85
CA ILE A 105 15.98 9.20 23.02
C ILE A 105 17.47 8.91 23.04
N VAL A 106 18.29 9.96 23.04
CA VAL A 106 19.75 9.87 23.09
C VAL A 106 20.24 10.76 24.23
N ALA A 107 20.95 10.18 25.17
CA ALA A 107 21.43 10.88 26.37
C ALA A 107 20.33 11.66 27.12
N GLY A 108 19.09 11.17 27.08
CA GLY A 108 17.92 11.79 27.70
C GLY A 108 17.24 12.87 26.87
N GLU A 109 17.72 13.17 25.67
CA GLU A 109 17.14 14.14 24.76
C GLU A 109 16.41 13.48 23.59
N PRO A 110 15.24 13.98 23.17
CA PRO A 110 14.52 13.47 22.01
C PRO A 110 15.16 13.97 20.71
N VAL A 111 15.60 13.04 19.86
CA VAL A 111 16.12 13.33 18.54
C VAL A 111 15.08 12.92 17.50
N THR A 112 14.58 13.88 16.74
CA THR A 112 13.60 13.63 15.68
C THR A 112 14.28 13.45 14.34
N MET A 113 13.97 12.34 13.68
CA MET A 113 14.46 12.01 12.34
C MET A 113 13.29 11.81 11.39
N ARG A 114 13.50 12.11 10.11
CA ARG A 114 12.53 11.88 9.05
C ARG A 114 13.14 11.00 7.99
N GLY A 115 12.37 10.06 7.48
CA GLY A 115 12.84 9.16 6.45
C GLY A 115 11.70 8.48 5.70
N GLY A 116 12.05 7.72 4.69
CA GLY A 116 11.12 6.80 4.03
C GLY A 116 9.95 7.49 3.33
N GLY A 117 10.20 8.31 2.30
CA GLY A 117 9.11 8.76 1.43
C GLY A 117 8.49 7.58 0.67
N THR A 118 7.16 7.55 0.56
CA THR A 118 6.45 6.48 -0.18
C THR A 118 5.26 7.02 -0.95
N GLU A 119 4.64 6.13 -1.74
CA GLU A 119 3.42 6.38 -2.49
C GLU A 119 2.30 5.50 -1.93
N LEU A 120 1.22 6.15 -1.49
CA LEU A 120 -0.02 5.51 -1.09
C LEU A 120 -1.05 5.68 -2.20
N GLN A 121 -1.49 4.59 -2.80
CA GLN A 121 -2.54 4.58 -3.80
C GLN A 121 -3.87 4.26 -3.15
N VAL A 122 -4.83 5.19 -3.27
CA VAL A 122 -6.22 4.99 -2.84
C VAL A 122 -7.08 4.82 -4.06
N ALA A 123 -7.70 3.64 -4.22
CA ALA A 123 -8.64 3.35 -5.31
C ALA A 123 -10.08 3.64 -4.87
N ALA A 124 -10.94 3.93 -5.85
CA ALA A 124 -12.38 3.98 -5.58
C ALA A 124 -12.89 2.59 -5.15
N PRO A 125 -13.91 2.51 -4.29
CA PRO A 125 -14.45 1.23 -3.86
C PRO A 125 -14.97 0.47 -5.07
N THR A 126 -14.50 -0.76 -5.25
CA THR A 126 -15.03 -1.66 -6.28
C THR A 126 -16.43 -2.07 -5.86
N ALA A 127 -17.43 -1.76 -6.65
CA ALA A 127 -18.80 -2.22 -6.40
C ALA A 127 -18.78 -3.74 -6.23
N PRO A 128 -19.45 -4.31 -5.20
CA PRO A 128 -19.51 -5.75 -5.04
C PRO A 128 -20.07 -6.36 -6.34
N PRO A 129 -19.54 -7.50 -6.80
CA PRO A 129 -20.06 -8.16 -7.98
C PRO A 129 -21.56 -8.35 -7.79
N PRO A 130 -22.39 -8.11 -8.84
CA PRO A 130 -23.84 -8.29 -8.73
C PRO A 130 -24.11 -9.69 -8.18
N PRO A 131 -25.02 -9.84 -7.22
CA PRO A 131 -25.36 -11.14 -6.68
C PRO A 131 -25.71 -12.07 -7.84
N PRO A 132 -25.29 -13.34 -7.81
CA PRO A 132 -25.68 -14.30 -8.83
C PRO A 132 -27.20 -14.24 -8.97
N PRO A 133 -27.74 -14.27 -10.19
CA PRO A 133 -29.19 -14.18 -10.39
C PRO A 133 -29.85 -15.24 -9.52
N SER A 134 -30.69 -14.80 -8.60
CA SER A 134 -31.49 -15.70 -7.76
C SER A 134 -32.21 -16.66 -8.70
N PRO A 135 -32.18 -17.99 -8.43
CA PRO A 135 -33.00 -18.90 -9.18
C PRO A 135 -34.45 -18.39 -9.09
N ALA A 136 -35.04 -18.12 -10.23
CA ALA A 136 -36.43 -17.71 -10.32
C ALA A 136 -37.31 -18.73 -9.57
N PRO A 137 -38.30 -18.30 -8.77
CA PRO A 137 -39.21 -19.23 -8.14
C PRO A 137 -39.88 -20.09 -9.18
N ASP A 138 -39.78 -21.38 -8.92
CA ASP A 138 -40.37 -22.48 -9.68
C ASP A 138 -41.81 -22.18 -10.10
N ALA A 139 -42.00 -21.78 -11.34
CA ALA A 139 -43.32 -21.74 -11.94
C ALA A 139 -43.61 -23.13 -12.49
N ALA A 140 -44.55 -23.77 -11.82
CA ALA A 140 -45.22 -25.05 -12.09
C ALA A 140 -45.00 -25.68 -13.46
N ALA A 141 -44.57 -26.90 -13.40
CA ALA A 141 -44.56 -27.96 -14.40
C ALA A 141 -45.45 -27.78 -15.64
N ALA A 142 -44.80 -27.61 -16.81
CA ALA A 142 -45.31 -28.09 -18.06
C ALA A 142 -44.26 -29.06 -18.66
N PRO A 143 -44.66 -30.22 -19.26
CA PRO A 143 -43.74 -31.19 -19.74
C PRO A 143 -42.84 -30.64 -20.85
N ALA A 144 -41.53 -30.73 -20.64
CA ALA A 144 -40.54 -30.24 -21.57
C ALA A 144 -40.50 -31.08 -22.85
N PRO A 145 -40.39 -30.45 -24.06
CA PRO A 145 -40.01 -31.17 -25.27
C PRO A 145 -38.58 -31.71 -25.15
N PRO A 146 -38.29 -32.84 -25.86
CA PRO A 146 -36.96 -33.47 -25.72
C PRO A 146 -35.83 -32.53 -26.12
N ALA A 147 -34.80 -32.48 -25.31
CA ALA A 147 -33.64 -31.63 -25.47
C ALA A 147 -32.93 -31.94 -26.81
N PRO A 148 -32.46 -30.92 -27.55
CA PRO A 148 -31.60 -31.13 -28.71
C PRO A 148 -30.25 -31.74 -28.23
N PRO A 149 -29.63 -32.60 -29.08
CA PRO A 149 -28.36 -33.23 -28.73
C PRO A 149 -27.30 -32.17 -28.49
N PRO A 150 -26.35 -32.42 -27.54
CA PRO A 150 -25.29 -31.46 -27.24
C PRO A 150 -24.44 -31.17 -28.48
N PRO A 151 -23.98 -29.92 -28.67
CA PRO A 151 -23.14 -29.56 -29.82
C PRO A 151 -21.85 -30.39 -29.76
N GLU A 152 -21.59 -31.11 -30.84
CA GLU A 152 -20.35 -31.87 -31.01
C GLU A 152 -19.16 -30.86 -30.93
N LYS A 153 -18.22 -31.13 -30.02
CA LYS A 153 -16.99 -30.36 -29.94
C LYS A 153 -16.26 -30.43 -31.27
N PRO A 154 -15.81 -29.32 -31.86
CA PRO A 154 -15.06 -29.37 -33.10
C PRO A 154 -13.79 -30.22 -32.91
N LEU A 155 -13.67 -31.24 -33.73
CA LEU A 155 -12.52 -32.16 -33.73
C LEU A 155 -11.21 -31.38 -33.87
N SER A 156 -10.25 -31.66 -33.03
CA SER A 156 -8.92 -31.06 -33.12
C SER A 156 -8.26 -31.38 -34.43
N ARG A 157 -7.33 -30.52 -34.88
CA ARG A 157 -6.57 -30.72 -36.13
C ARG A 157 -5.89 -32.09 -36.21
N LEU A 158 -5.45 -32.64 -35.10
CA LEU A 158 -4.84 -33.96 -34.99
C LEU A 158 -5.84 -35.13 -35.19
N GLU A 159 -7.08 -34.98 -34.71
CA GLU A 159 -8.13 -35.97 -34.91
C GLU A 159 -8.60 -36.01 -36.37
N LYS A 160 -8.68 -34.85 -37.05
CA LYS A 160 -9.00 -34.75 -38.46
C LYS A 160 -7.93 -35.46 -39.32
N LEU A 161 -6.65 -35.32 -38.99
CA LEU A 161 -5.55 -36.00 -39.71
C LEU A 161 -5.56 -37.52 -39.50
N ARG A 162 -5.96 -38.01 -38.32
CA ARG A 162 -6.08 -39.42 -38.05
C ARG A 162 -7.25 -40.07 -38.82
N LEU A 163 -8.35 -39.36 -38.98
CA LEU A 163 -9.46 -39.84 -39.81
C LEU A 163 -9.12 -39.89 -41.30
N GLN A 164 -8.40 -38.90 -41.81
CA GLN A 164 -7.94 -38.90 -43.21
C GLN A 164 -6.92 -40.00 -43.52
N GLY A 165 -6.06 -40.36 -42.57
CA GLY A 165 -5.06 -41.43 -42.74
C GLY A 165 -5.66 -42.86 -42.77
N LYS A 166 -6.94 -43.02 -42.34
CA LYS A 166 -7.58 -44.34 -42.26
C LYS A 166 -8.45 -44.68 -43.46
N SER A 167 -8.62 -43.76 -44.40
CA SER A 167 -9.49 -43.92 -45.60
C SER A 167 -8.71 -44.10 -46.89
N SER A 168 -7.44 -44.46 -46.87
CA SER A 168 -6.71 -44.85 -48.09
C SER A 168 -6.83 -46.36 -48.29
N PRO A 169 -7.56 -46.86 -49.27
CA PRO A 169 -7.60 -48.26 -49.63
C PRO A 169 -6.29 -48.60 -50.36
N GLN A 170 -5.64 -49.66 -49.89
CA GLN A 170 -4.60 -50.33 -50.66
C GLN A 170 -5.22 -50.81 -51.98
N ALA A 171 -4.78 -50.23 -53.07
CA ALA A 171 -4.93 -50.81 -54.39
C ALA A 171 -3.68 -51.62 -54.71
N LYS A 172 -3.96 -52.79 -55.11
CA LYS A 172 -3.10 -53.93 -55.51
C LYS A 172 -2.10 -53.55 -56.62
#